data_28ba66e56d1713a33167f6f1b9cf083f
#
_entry.id   28ba66e56d1713a33167f6f1b9cf083f
#
_cell.length_a   1.000
_cell.length_b   1.000
_cell.length_c   1.000
_cell.angle_alpha   90.00
_cell.angle_beta   90.00
_cell.angle_gamma   90.00
#
_symmetry.space_group_name_H-M   'P 1'
#
loop_
_entity.id
_entity.type
_entity.pdbx_description
1 polymer ?
#
loop_
_entity_poly.entity_id
_entity_poly.type
_entity_poly.pdbx_seq_one_letter_code
_entity_poly.pdbx_strand_id
1 'polypeptide(L)'
;LEGGEFLALLPGGAKEAEAFGQALGEALEAPLDLGEGRAFRVRVRAGVALFPDDANTLSELLRRADQALREAKKAGKRWTFYSLGLGEAVRERREVLAGLEKALAEGELRLYGQPIVDLATGRPAGVEVLLRWARGEEVVPASRFIPVAEEAGLIPELDLYVLRALAQMTTALPLHVSLSPQTLLYERLLLGLAPLKGSNLRLELTEHALASPGAEARLKELSCMGFPVVLDDFGQGYASLRLLVGLPFSMAKVDRGFVGGIGLDPKAEAALKAVLALSRELEIALVAEGVEREDQWAWLRSVGYS
;
A
#
# COMPACT_ATOMS: atom_id res chain seq x y z
N LEU A 1 -26.19 1.74 -31.95
CA LEU A 1 -24.99 2.45 -32.40
C LEU A 1 -24.98 2.38 -33.96
N GLU A 2 -24.81 3.49 -34.62
CA GLU A 2 -24.79 3.56 -36.08
C GLU A 2 -23.35 3.44 -36.60
N GLY A 3 -23.18 2.80 -37.79
CA GLY A 3 -21.97 2.97 -38.58
C GLY A 3 -20.67 2.32 -38.05
N GLY A 4 -20.71 1.07 -37.56
CA GLY A 4 -19.49 0.34 -37.16
C GLY A 4 -18.98 0.70 -35.79
N GLU A 5 -19.80 1.30 -34.93
CA GLU A 5 -19.49 1.56 -33.54
C GLU A 5 -19.94 0.39 -32.64
N PHE A 6 -19.08 0.01 -31.68
CA PHE A 6 -19.33 -1.07 -30.72
C PHE A 6 -19.21 -0.53 -29.31
N LEU A 7 -20.01 -1.10 -28.42
CA LEU A 7 -19.94 -0.85 -26.97
C LEU A 7 -19.47 -2.11 -26.28
N ALA A 8 -18.44 -1.98 -25.43
CA ALA A 8 -18.01 -3.03 -24.52
C ALA A 8 -18.24 -2.56 -23.08
N LEU A 9 -18.90 -3.40 -22.28
CA LEU A 9 -19.05 -3.22 -20.85
C LEU A 9 -18.16 -4.25 -20.15
N LEU A 10 -17.20 -3.78 -19.37
CA LEU A 10 -16.21 -4.62 -18.70
C LEU A 10 -16.37 -4.47 -17.18
N PRO A 11 -16.31 -5.57 -16.42
CA PRO A 11 -16.14 -5.47 -14.98
C PRO A 11 -14.72 -5.02 -14.66
N GLY A 12 -14.56 -4.13 -13.65
CA GLY A 12 -13.25 -3.64 -13.22
C GLY A 12 -13.08 -2.14 -13.41
N GLY A 13 -11.85 -1.66 -13.30
CA GLY A 13 -11.50 -0.26 -13.39
C GLY A 13 -10.66 0.09 -14.64
N ALA A 14 -9.85 1.15 -14.52
CA ALA A 14 -9.01 1.65 -15.61
C ALA A 14 -7.99 0.62 -16.11
N LYS A 15 -7.48 -0.23 -15.23
CA LYS A 15 -6.49 -1.26 -15.55
C LYS A 15 -7.05 -2.32 -16.48
N GLU A 16 -8.24 -2.83 -16.16
CA GLU A 16 -8.95 -3.83 -16.98
C GLU A 16 -9.35 -3.24 -18.33
N ALA A 17 -9.80 -1.99 -18.34
CA ALA A 17 -10.12 -1.27 -19.57
C ALA A 17 -8.88 -1.05 -20.46
N GLU A 18 -7.73 -0.74 -19.88
CA GLU A 18 -6.47 -0.59 -20.61
C GLU A 18 -5.97 -1.93 -21.16
N ALA A 19 -5.98 -2.99 -20.35
CA ALA A 19 -5.58 -4.33 -20.77
C ALA A 19 -6.45 -4.83 -21.94
N PHE A 20 -7.77 -4.60 -21.86
CA PHE A 20 -8.68 -4.91 -22.96
C PHE A 20 -8.37 -4.10 -24.21
N GLY A 21 -8.12 -2.79 -24.08
CA GLY A 21 -7.75 -1.92 -25.21
C GLY A 21 -6.47 -2.37 -25.89
N GLN A 22 -5.48 -2.80 -25.12
CA GLN A 22 -4.22 -3.33 -25.65
C GLN A 22 -4.43 -4.66 -26.38
N ALA A 23 -5.11 -5.62 -25.75
CA ALA A 23 -5.41 -6.92 -26.35
C ALA A 23 -6.24 -6.79 -27.65
N LEU A 24 -7.23 -5.88 -27.64
CA LEU A 24 -8.00 -5.57 -28.85
C LEU A 24 -7.14 -4.95 -29.94
N GLY A 25 -6.22 -4.05 -29.58
CA GLY A 25 -5.28 -3.44 -30.52
C GLY A 25 -4.37 -4.48 -31.17
N GLU A 26 -3.80 -5.38 -30.39
CA GLU A 26 -2.93 -6.47 -30.85
C GLU A 26 -3.70 -7.45 -31.76
N ALA A 27 -4.90 -7.86 -31.36
CA ALA A 27 -5.73 -8.77 -32.13
C ALA A 27 -6.12 -8.22 -33.51
N LEU A 28 -6.22 -6.90 -33.65
CA LEU A 28 -6.62 -6.22 -34.92
C LEU A 28 -5.44 -5.66 -35.70
N GLU A 29 -4.19 -5.85 -35.28
CA GLU A 29 -2.98 -5.50 -36.05
C GLU A 29 -2.77 -6.43 -37.24
N ALA A 30 -3.15 -7.71 -37.11
CA ALA A 30 -3.09 -8.65 -38.19
C ALA A 30 -4.17 -8.32 -39.25
N PRO A 31 -3.82 -8.36 -40.57
CA PRO A 31 -4.82 -8.18 -41.62
C PRO A 31 -5.87 -9.29 -41.52
N LEU A 32 -7.14 -8.93 -41.52
CA LEU A 32 -8.24 -9.87 -41.62
C LEU A 32 -8.29 -10.40 -43.06
N ASP A 33 -8.16 -11.72 -43.23
CA ASP A 33 -8.34 -12.36 -44.53
C ASP A 33 -9.85 -12.48 -44.81
N LEU A 34 -10.31 -11.80 -45.85
CA LEU A 34 -11.70 -11.83 -46.30
C LEU A 34 -11.95 -12.91 -47.37
N GLY A 35 -10.97 -13.77 -47.66
CA GLY A 35 -11.01 -14.72 -48.73
C GLY A 35 -10.62 -14.10 -50.10
N GLU A 36 -10.43 -14.93 -51.13
CA GLU A 36 -10.05 -14.53 -52.50
C GLU A 36 -8.79 -13.65 -52.54
N GLY A 37 -7.86 -13.77 -51.59
CA GLY A 37 -6.62 -12.97 -51.53
C GLY A 37 -6.81 -11.52 -51.10
N ARG A 38 -7.97 -11.16 -50.56
CA ARG A 38 -8.26 -9.81 -50.04
C ARG A 38 -7.95 -9.73 -48.54
N ALA A 39 -6.96 -8.94 -48.17
CA ALA A 39 -6.66 -8.65 -46.78
C ALA A 39 -7.11 -7.21 -46.45
N PHE A 40 -7.78 -7.05 -45.29
CA PHE A 40 -8.26 -5.76 -44.79
C PHE A 40 -7.69 -5.45 -43.42
N ARG A 41 -7.14 -4.26 -43.24
CA ARG A 41 -6.66 -3.78 -41.95
C ARG A 41 -7.71 -2.91 -41.25
N VAL A 42 -8.15 -3.34 -40.08
CA VAL A 42 -9.08 -2.58 -39.27
C VAL A 42 -8.31 -1.66 -38.34
N ARG A 43 -8.69 -0.39 -38.31
CA ARG A 43 -8.20 0.55 -37.28
C ARG A 43 -9.31 0.84 -36.30
N VAL A 44 -9.11 0.44 -35.08
CA VAL A 44 -10.07 0.71 -33.98
C VAL A 44 -9.58 1.88 -33.15
N ARG A 45 -10.51 2.70 -32.70
CA ARG A 45 -10.31 3.71 -31.68
C ARG A 45 -11.39 3.54 -30.63
N ALA A 46 -11.01 3.76 -29.37
CA ALA A 46 -11.93 3.62 -28.25
C ALA A 46 -11.92 4.88 -27.36
N GLY A 47 -13.09 5.20 -26.82
CA GLY A 47 -13.24 6.11 -25.69
C GLY A 47 -13.68 5.31 -24.48
N VAL A 48 -13.08 5.56 -23.34
CA VAL A 48 -13.31 4.85 -22.09
C VAL A 48 -13.89 5.81 -21.08
N ALA A 49 -14.95 5.39 -20.40
CA ALA A 49 -15.49 6.07 -19.22
C ALA A 49 -15.75 5.04 -18.11
N LEU A 50 -15.49 5.42 -16.87
CA LEU A 50 -15.57 4.55 -15.71
C LEU A 50 -16.78 4.89 -14.83
N PHE A 51 -17.41 3.86 -14.29
CA PHE A 51 -18.46 3.99 -13.29
C PHE A 51 -17.90 3.54 -11.91
N PRO A 52 -18.16 4.28 -10.83
CA PRO A 52 -18.92 5.53 -10.74
C PRO A 52 -18.10 6.81 -11.03
N ASP A 53 -16.79 6.74 -11.27
CA ASP A 53 -15.85 7.86 -11.27
C ASP A 53 -16.21 8.94 -12.30
N ASP A 54 -16.54 8.52 -13.51
CA ASP A 54 -16.86 9.44 -14.60
C ASP A 54 -18.37 9.75 -14.70
N ALA A 55 -19.27 8.93 -14.15
CA ALA A 55 -20.71 9.11 -14.27
C ALA A 55 -21.50 8.32 -13.22
N ASN A 56 -22.69 8.82 -12.86
CA ASN A 56 -23.62 8.15 -11.94
C ASN A 56 -24.81 7.48 -12.66
N THR A 57 -24.93 7.65 -13.97
CA THR A 57 -26.01 7.07 -14.79
C THR A 57 -25.43 6.48 -16.09
N LEU A 58 -26.08 5.46 -16.62
CA LEU A 58 -25.70 4.84 -17.88
C LEU A 58 -25.67 5.84 -19.04
N SER A 59 -26.68 6.69 -19.15
CA SER A 59 -26.76 7.70 -20.20
C SER A 59 -25.60 8.69 -20.17
N GLU A 60 -25.20 9.09 -18.97
CA GLU A 60 -24.06 9.98 -18.80
C GLU A 60 -22.74 9.25 -19.09
N LEU A 61 -22.58 7.99 -18.65
CA LEU A 61 -21.42 7.18 -18.91
C LEU A 61 -21.19 7.01 -20.42
N LEU A 62 -22.23 6.68 -21.18
CA LEU A 62 -22.16 6.56 -22.64
C LEU A 62 -21.78 7.89 -23.31
N ARG A 63 -22.36 9.01 -22.88
CA ARG A 63 -22.02 10.33 -23.38
C ARG A 63 -20.55 10.69 -23.15
N ARG A 64 -20.01 10.35 -21.97
CA ARG A 64 -18.61 10.60 -21.62
C ARG A 64 -17.65 9.68 -22.39
N ALA A 65 -17.99 8.41 -22.57
CA ALA A 65 -17.22 7.51 -23.42
C ALA A 65 -17.17 7.99 -24.88
N ASP A 66 -18.30 8.48 -25.42
CA ASP A 66 -18.34 9.05 -26.78
C ASP A 66 -17.52 10.35 -26.90
N GLN A 67 -17.49 11.17 -25.86
CA GLN A 67 -16.61 12.34 -25.82
C GLN A 67 -15.15 11.94 -25.85
N ALA A 68 -14.74 10.96 -25.03
CA ALA A 68 -13.38 10.41 -25.04
C ALA A 68 -13.00 9.81 -26.40
N LEU A 69 -13.94 9.12 -27.07
CA LEU A 69 -13.73 8.58 -28.43
C LEU A 69 -13.47 9.70 -29.45
N ARG A 70 -14.21 10.81 -29.38
CA ARG A 70 -13.97 11.98 -30.23
C ARG A 70 -12.57 12.56 -30.01
N GLU A 71 -12.11 12.62 -28.77
CA GLU A 71 -10.75 13.08 -28.45
C GLU A 71 -9.68 12.11 -28.94
N ALA A 72 -9.88 10.79 -28.78
CA ALA A 72 -8.99 9.78 -29.35
C ALA A 72 -8.87 9.91 -30.87
N LYS A 73 -10.01 10.14 -31.57
CA LYS A 73 -10.04 10.39 -33.02
C LYS A 73 -9.24 11.63 -33.40
N LYS A 74 -9.40 12.76 -32.69
CA LYS A 74 -8.69 14.02 -32.93
C LYS A 74 -7.19 13.91 -32.69
N ALA A 75 -6.81 13.25 -31.55
CA ALA A 75 -5.41 13.11 -31.14
C ALA A 75 -4.65 11.98 -31.88
N GLY A 76 -5.31 11.21 -32.73
CA GLY A 76 -4.70 10.07 -33.43
C GLY A 76 -4.36 8.90 -32.48
N LYS A 77 -4.88 8.89 -31.27
CA LYS A 77 -4.64 7.84 -30.28
C LYS A 77 -5.54 6.63 -30.51
N ARG A 78 -5.11 5.45 -30.08
CA ARG A 78 -5.93 4.23 -30.16
C ARG A 78 -7.10 4.27 -29.18
N TRP A 79 -6.88 4.78 -27.95
CA TRP A 79 -7.92 5.02 -26.94
C TRP A 79 -7.62 6.24 -26.09
N THR A 80 -8.65 6.75 -25.44
CA THR A 80 -8.56 7.85 -24.48
C THR A 80 -9.61 7.65 -23.41
N PHE A 81 -9.25 7.90 -22.15
CA PHE A 81 -10.20 7.97 -21.04
C PHE A 81 -10.90 9.33 -21.04
N TYR A 82 -12.16 9.35 -20.60
CA TYR A 82 -12.93 10.58 -20.46
C TYR A 82 -12.31 11.51 -19.43
N SER A 83 -11.97 10.99 -18.25
CA SER A 83 -11.26 11.75 -17.23
C SER A 83 -9.82 11.98 -17.66
N LEU A 84 -9.46 13.23 -17.91
CA LEU A 84 -8.06 13.62 -18.16
C LEU A 84 -7.17 13.23 -16.98
N GLY A 85 -7.68 13.31 -15.73
CA GLY A 85 -6.97 12.87 -14.53
C GLY A 85 -6.68 11.37 -14.51
N LEU A 86 -7.55 10.53 -15.09
CA LEU A 86 -7.32 9.08 -15.10
C LEU A 86 -6.25 8.67 -16.12
N GLY A 87 -6.24 9.28 -17.29
CA GLY A 87 -5.17 9.06 -18.27
C GLY A 87 -3.80 9.55 -17.76
N GLU A 88 -3.80 10.62 -16.97
CA GLU A 88 -2.62 11.11 -16.26
C GLU A 88 -2.21 10.18 -15.12
N ALA A 89 -3.15 9.67 -14.34
CA ALA A 89 -2.88 8.72 -13.27
C ALA A 89 -2.30 7.39 -13.79
N VAL A 90 -2.81 6.87 -14.89
CA VAL A 90 -2.27 5.65 -15.54
C VAL A 90 -0.85 5.90 -16.05
N ARG A 91 -0.59 7.08 -16.66
CA ARG A 91 0.74 7.45 -17.12
C ARG A 91 1.69 7.67 -15.93
N GLU A 92 1.27 8.42 -14.92
CA GLU A 92 2.05 8.63 -13.68
C GLU A 92 2.41 7.29 -13.03
N ARG A 93 1.45 6.36 -12.99
CA ARG A 93 1.67 5.02 -12.43
C ARG A 93 2.72 4.22 -13.21
N ARG A 94 2.73 4.28 -14.55
CA ARG A 94 3.78 3.65 -15.38
C ARG A 94 5.14 4.31 -15.17
N GLU A 95 5.18 5.62 -15.06
CA GLU A 95 6.39 6.37 -14.78
C GLU A 95 6.95 6.04 -13.39
N VAL A 96 6.05 5.90 -12.39
CA VAL A 96 6.41 5.47 -11.02
C VAL A 96 6.99 4.06 -11.05
N LEU A 97 6.34 3.11 -11.74
CA LEU A 97 6.81 1.72 -11.81
C LEU A 97 8.19 1.62 -12.46
N ALA A 98 8.36 2.19 -13.65
CA ALA A 98 9.65 2.20 -14.34
C ALA A 98 10.74 2.92 -13.53
N GLY A 99 10.36 4.01 -12.83
CA GLY A 99 11.25 4.72 -11.93
C GLY A 99 11.66 3.91 -10.70
N LEU A 100 10.75 3.11 -10.11
CA LEU A 100 11.06 2.27 -8.94
C LEU A 100 12.03 1.13 -9.28
N GLU A 101 11.87 0.48 -10.42
CA GLU A 101 12.82 -0.54 -10.88
C GLU A 101 14.23 0.04 -11.01
N LYS A 102 14.33 1.25 -11.57
CA LYS A 102 15.58 2.00 -11.67
C LYS A 102 16.10 2.40 -10.28
N ALA A 103 15.23 2.92 -9.40
CA ALA A 103 15.60 3.36 -8.06
C ALA A 103 16.18 2.23 -7.19
N LEU A 104 15.65 1.00 -7.32
CA LEU A 104 16.20 -0.20 -6.70
C LEU A 104 17.61 -0.52 -7.21
N ALA A 105 17.85 -0.38 -8.52
CA ALA A 105 19.13 -0.67 -9.13
C ALA A 105 20.20 0.42 -8.86
N GLU A 106 19.81 1.68 -8.88
CA GLU A 106 20.73 2.84 -8.78
C GLU A 106 20.86 3.41 -7.35
N GLY A 107 20.13 2.83 -6.37
CA GLY A 107 20.22 3.26 -4.97
C GLY A 107 19.60 4.64 -4.72
N GLU A 108 18.51 4.97 -5.41
CA GLU A 108 17.76 6.22 -5.17
C GLU A 108 16.80 6.12 -3.97
N LEU A 109 16.68 4.94 -3.35
CA LEU A 109 15.87 4.75 -2.16
C LEU A 109 16.64 5.19 -0.90
N ARG A 110 15.92 5.80 0.05
CA ARG A 110 16.45 6.29 1.32
C ARG A 110 15.60 5.82 2.47
N LEU A 111 16.24 5.54 3.60
CA LEU A 111 15.55 5.25 4.85
C LEU A 111 15.48 6.52 5.70
N TYR A 112 14.28 6.85 6.13
CA TYR A 112 14.02 7.91 7.10
C TYR A 112 13.59 7.26 8.41
N GLY A 113 13.91 7.90 9.54
CA GLY A 113 13.50 7.44 10.85
C GLY A 113 12.48 8.38 11.46
N GLN A 114 11.33 7.82 11.89
CA GLN A 114 10.37 8.54 12.73
C GLN A 114 10.54 8.07 14.17
N PRO A 115 10.81 8.96 15.14
CA PRO A 115 11.00 8.54 16.51
C PRO A 115 9.69 8.03 17.14
N ILE A 116 9.77 6.90 17.84
CA ILE A 116 8.78 6.44 18.80
C ILE A 116 9.24 6.96 20.14
N VAL A 117 8.37 7.69 20.84
CA VAL A 117 8.74 8.44 22.03
C VAL A 117 8.05 7.84 23.25
N ASP A 118 8.81 7.61 24.32
CA ASP A 118 8.28 7.25 25.63
C ASP A 118 7.50 8.42 26.23
N LEU A 119 6.23 8.20 26.51
CA LEU A 119 5.33 9.27 26.96
C LEU A 119 5.67 9.80 28.37
N ALA A 120 6.28 9.00 29.22
CA ALA A 120 6.64 9.41 30.59
C ALA A 120 7.86 10.33 30.59
N THR A 121 8.88 10.02 29.77
CA THR A 121 10.16 10.71 29.78
C THR A 121 10.34 11.71 28.65
N GLY A 122 9.56 11.60 27.58
CA GLY A 122 9.72 12.38 26.34
C GLY A 122 10.96 12.01 25.52
N ARG A 123 11.60 10.87 25.83
CA ARG A 123 12.82 10.42 25.14
C ARG A 123 12.50 9.41 24.05
N PRO A 124 13.30 9.34 22.98
CA PRO A 124 13.16 8.30 21.97
C PRO A 124 13.32 6.91 22.58
N ALA A 125 12.33 6.04 22.37
CA ALA A 125 12.29 4.64 22.78
C ALA A 125 12.46 3.66 21.61
N GLY A 126 12.28 4.14 20.38
CA GLY A 126 12.45 3.38 19.15
C GLY A 126 12.44 4.30 17.93
N VAL A 127 12.61 3.73 16.76
CA VAL A 127 12.57 4.44 15.49
C VAL A 127 11.79 3.60 14.48
N GLU A 128 10.73 4.14 13.93
CA GLU A 128 10.04 3.56 12.79
C GLU A 128 10.80 3.92 11.51
N VAL A 129 11.12 2.89 10.72
CA VAL A 129 11.89 3.03 9.48
C VAL A 129 10.93 3.20 8.31
N LEU A 130 11.04 4.33 7.66
CA LEU A 130 10.15 4.74 6.59
C LEU A 130 10.92 4.85 5.27
N LEU A 131 10.51 4.08 4.27
CA LEU A 131 11.10 4.16 2.94
C LEU A 131 10.67 5.45 2.24
N ARG A 132 11.62 6.10 1.58
CA ARG A 132 11.42 7.29 0.73
C ARG A 132 12.17 7.09 -0.58
N TRP A 133 11.66 7.66 -1.64
CA TRP A 133 12.33 7.64 -2.93
C TRP A 133 12.89 9.03 -3.23
N ALA A 134 14.22 9.14 -3.30
CA ALA A 134 14.92 10.37 -3.65
C ALA A 134 15.08 10.45 -5.17
N ARG A 135 14.19 11.18 -5.83
CA ARG A 135 14.18 11.39 -7.27
C ARG A 135 14.74 12.76 -7.60
N GLY A 136 16.05 12.84 -7.81
CA GLY A 136 16.75 14.12 -7.92
C GLY A 136 16.66 14.92 -6.63
N GLU A 137 16.10 16.13 -6.69
CA GLU A 137 15.85 16.99 -5.52
C GLU A 137 14.53 16.69 -4.80
N GLU A 138 13.62 15.91 -5.41
CA GLU A 138 12.33 15.55 -4.83
C GLU A 138 12.44 14.30 -3.96
N VAL A 139 11.81 14.34 -2.79
CA VAL A 139 11.61 13.16 -1.94
C VAL A 139 10.18 12.70 -2.08
N VAL A 140 9.98 11.59 -2.81
CA VAL A 140 8.66 11.00 -3.04
C VAL A 140 8.25 10.18 -1.81
N PRO A 141 7.11 10.48 -1.18
CA PRO A 141 6.62 9.73 -0.02
C PRO A 141 6.14 8.32 -0.42
N ALA A 142 6.19 7.38 0.54
CA ALA A 142 5.77 6.00 0.34
C ALA A 142 4.33 5.86 -0.19
N SER A 143 3.42 6.71 0.26
CA SER A 143 2.01 6.73 -0.18
C SER A 143 1.82 6.91 -1.70
N ARG A 144 2.80 7.46 -2.41
CA ARG A 144 2.73 7.64 -3.87
C ARG A 144 3.23 6.43 -4.65
N PHE A 145 4.15 5.63 -4.12
CA PHE A 145 4.75 4.55 -4.88
C PHE A 145 4.46 3.14 -4.32
N ILE A 146 4.19 2.99 -3.02
CA ILE A 146 3.89 1.68 -2.42
C ILE A 146 2.66 1.03 -3.08
N PRO A 147 1.51 1.71 -3.31
CA PRO A 147 0.38 1.08 -3.99
C PRO A 147 0.71 0.59 -5.41
N VAL A 148 1.57 1.31 -6.13
CA VAL A 148 2.04 0.90 -7.46
C VAL A 148 2.95 -0.32 -7.39
N ALA A 149 3.84 -0.35 -6.40
CA ALA A 149 4.74 -1.47 -6.15
C ALA A 149 3.98 -2.73 -5.72
N GLU A 150 2.93 -2.59 -4.89
CA GLU A 150 2.05 -3.70 -4.47
C GLU A 150 1.40 -4.39 -5.66
N GLU A 151 0.78 -3.61 -6.55
CA GLU A 151 0.14 -4.13 -7.74
C GLU A 151 1.11 -4.76 -8.76
N ALA A 152 2.34 -4.24 -8.80
CA ALA A 152 3.39 -4.77 -9.65
C ALA A 152 4.14 -5.98 -9.03
N GLY A 153 3.86 -6.33 -7.76
CA GLY A 153 4.56 -7.40 -7.05
C GLY A 153 6.01 -7.05 -6.68
N LEU A 154 6.37 -5.77 -6.63
CA LEU A 154 7.72 -5.29 -6.30
C LEU A 154 7.95 -5.09 -4.79
N ILE A 155 6.91 -5.18 -3.97
CA ILE A 155 7.03 -4.94 -2.53
C ILE A 155 8.06 -5.85 -1.86
N PRO A 156 8.11 -7.17 -2.13
CA PRO A 156 9.12 -8.02 -1.50
C PRO A 156 10.56 -7.56 -1.78
N GLU A 157 10.84 -7.05 -2.98
CA GLU A 157 12.17 -6.54 -3.30
C GLU A 157 12.48 -5.21 -2.60
N LEU A 158 11.48 -4.34 -2.41
CA LEU A 158 11.60 -3.11 -1.62
C LEU A 158 11.86 -3.43 -0.14
N ASP A 159 11.10 -4.34 0.45
CA ASP A 159 11.28 -4.76 1.83
C ASP A 159 12.65 -5.42 2.04
N LEU A 160 13.09 -6.28 1.12
CA LEU A 160 14.44 -6.84 1.16
C LEU A 160 15.54 -5.78 0.98
N TYR A 161 15.29 -4.72 0.21
CA TYR A 161 16.21 -3.58 0.13
C TYR A 161 16.34 -2.88 1.48
N VAL A 162 15.20 -2.62 2.16
CA VAL A 162 15.18 -2.04 3.51
C VAL A 162 15.97 -2.92 4.49
N LEU A 163 15.70 -4.22 4.54
CA LEU A 163 16.40 -5.15 5.44
C LEU A 163 17.91 -5.18 5.17
N ARG A 164 18.35 -5.19 3.92
CA ARG A 164 19.78 -5.12 3.55
C ARG A 164 20.42 -3.81 4.01
N ALA A 165 19.73 -2.69 3.86
CA ALA A 165 20.24 -1.40 4.30
C ALA A 165 20.37 -1.35 5.83
N LEU A 166 19.39 -1.89 6.56
CA LEU A 166 19.43 -1.96 8.02
C LEU A 166 20.54 -2.88 8.55
N ALA A 167 20.87 -3.94 7.83
CA ALA A 167 21.99 -4.82 8.20
C ALA A 167 23.35 -4.12 8.20
N GLN A 168 23.45 -2.95 7.57
CA GLN A 168 24.65 -2.11 7.58
C GLN A 168 24.63 -1.00 8.64
N MET A 169 23.52 -0.88 9.39
CA MET A 169 23.33 0.16 10.39
C MET A 169 23.59 -0.38 11.80
N THR A 170 24.16 0.48 12.64
CA THR A 170 24.29 0.19 14.08
C THR A 170 23.55 1.26 14.86
N THR A 171 22.60 0.84 15.71
CA THR A 171 21.84 1.74 16.58
C THR A 171 21.57 1.09 17.92
N ALA A 172 21.53 1.91 18.97
CA ALA A 172 21.12 1.47 20.31
C ALA A 172 19.60 1.39 20.44
N LEU A 173 18.86 2.15 19.62
CA LEU A 173 17.39 2.16 19.67
C LEU A 173 16.81 1.02 18.85
N PRO A 174 15.70 0.41 19.28
CA PRO A 174 14.93 -0.52 18.46
C PRO A 174 14.52 0.11 17.13
N LEU A 175 14.69 -0.64 16.05
CA LEU A 175 14.21 -0.27 14.72
C LEU A 175 12.93 -1.03 14.41
N HIS A 176 11.90 -0.32 14.02
CA HIS A 176 10.61 -0.85 13.64
C HIS A 176 10.47 -0.83 12.13
N VAL A 177 10.12 -1.96 11.52
CA VAL A 177 10.02 -2.11 10.07
C VAL A 177 8.73 -2.82 9.72
N SER A 178 7.89 -2.16 8.93
CA SER A 178 6.67 -2.75 8.39
C SER A 178 7.03 -3.78 7.31
N LEU A 179 6.42 -4.96 7.39
CA LEU A 179 6.47 -5.98 6.36
C LEU A 179 5.11 -6.12 5.69
N SER A 180 5.11 -6.11 4.37
CA SER A 180 3.89 -6.33 3.61
C SER A 180 3.39 -7.78 3.70
N PRO A 181 2.08 -8.03 3.44
CA PRO A 181 1.54 -9.38 3.34
C PRO A 181 2.28 -10.24 2.31
N GLN A 182 2.70 -9.64 1.19
CA GLN A 182 3.45 -10.32 0.13
C GLN A 182 4.84 -10.75 0.61
N THR A 183 5.52 -9.87 1.35
CA THR A 183 6.86 -10.14 1.87
C THR A 183 6.83 -11.16 3.00
N LEU A 184 5.81 -11.14 3.87
CA LEU A 184 5.67 -12.10 4.96
C LEU A 184 5.72 -13.55 4.45
N LEU A 185 5.09 -13.82 3.30
CA LEU A 185 5.04 -15.15 2.69
C LEU A 185 6.14 -15.39 1.65
N TYR A 186 6.97 -14.38 1.39
CA TYR A 186 8.04 -14.50 0.40
C TYR A 186 9.15 -15.44 0.89
N GLU A 187 9.53 -16.41 0.05
CA GLU A 187 10.51 -17.44 0.43
C GLU A 187 11.88 -16.89 0.83
N ARG A 188 12.29 -15.75 0.24
CA ARG A 188 13.58 -15.10 0.50
C ARG A 188 13.59 -14.21 1.74
N LEU A 189 12.46 -14.00 2.42
CA LEU A 189 12.39 -13.17 3.63
C LEU A 189 13.39 -13.61 4.70
N LEU A 190 13.44 -14.91 4.99
CA LEU A 190 14.33 -15.45 6.04
C LEU A 190 15.80 -15.23 5.71
N LEU A 191 16.17 -15.28 4.43
CA LEU A 191 17.54 -14.95 3.99
C LEU A 191 17.86 -13.47 4.20
N GLY A 192 16.88 -12.58 3.94
CA GLY A 192 17.01 -11.15 4.19
C GLY A 192 17.15 -10.80 5.67
N LEU A 193 16.48 -11.55 6.54
CA LEU A 193 16.52 -11.36 8.00
C LEU A 193 17.75 -11.99 8.67
N ALA A 194 18.38 -12.98 8.06
CA ALA A 194 19.50 -13.70 8.68
C ALA A 194 20.64 -12.78 9.18
N PRO A 195 21.09 -11.75 8.43
CA PRO A 195 22.13 -10.82 8.90
C PRO A 195 21.70 -9.94 10.08
N LEU A 196 20.39 -9.81 10.33
CA LEU A 196 19.80 -8.97 11.37
C LEU A 196 19.50 -9.74 12.65
N LYS A 197 19.79 -11.04 12.69
CA LYS A 197 19.57 -11.87 13.90
C LYS A 197 20.39 -11.33 15.07
N GLY A 198 19.70 -11.11 16.20
CA GLY A 198 20.30 -10.52 17.40
C GLY A 198 20.41 -8.99 17.39
N SER A 199 19.93 -8.32 16.34
CA SER A 199 19.78 -6.85 16.35
C SER A 199 18.51 -6.42 17.09
N ASN A 200 18.39 -5.12 17.36
CA ASN A 200 17.19 -4.53 17.93
C ASN A 200 16.07 -4.28 16.89
N LEU A 201 15.90 -5.20 15.94
CA LEU A 201 14.86 -5.10 14.91
C LEU A 201 13.53 -5.64 15.42
N ARG A 202 12.46 -4.88 15.20
CA ARG A 202 11.06 -5.28 15.42
C ARG A 202 10.32 -5.28 14.09
N LEU A 203 9.54 -6.33 13.84
CA LEU A 203 8.81 -6.50 12.59
C LEU A 203 7.35 -6.12 12.81
N GLU A 204 6.86 -5.14 12.07
CA GLU A 204 5.49 -4.67 12.14
C GLU A 204 4.64 -5.36 11.07
N LEU A 205 3.48 -5.88 11.48
CA LEU A 205 2.54 -6.59 10.63
C LEU A 205 1.13 -6.07 10.87
N THR A 206 0.44 -5.69 9.82
CA THR A 206 -0.96 -5.29 9.90
C THR A 206 -1.88 -6.50 10.10
N GLU A 207 -3.09 -6.28 10.62
CA GLU A 207 -4.13 -7.34 10.71
C GLU A 207 -4.38 -7.98 9.34
N HIS A 208 -4.37 -7.19 8.27
CA HIS A 208 -4.57 -7.68 6.92
C HIS A 208 -3.48 -8.65 6.46
N ALA A 209 -2.23 -8.42 6.86
CA ALA A 209 -1.13 -9.33 6.55
C ALA A 209 -1.36 -10.74 7.13
N LEU A 210 -2.01 -10.80 8.29
CA LEU A 210 -2.26 -12.05 9.02
C LEU A 210 -3.49 -12.82 8.51
N ALA A 211 -4.33 -12.21 7.69
CA ALA A 211 -5.47 -12.89 7.07
C ALA A 211 -5.06 -13.93 5.99
N SER A 212 -3.81 -13.85 5.49
CA SER A 212 -3.32 -14.75 4.45
C SER A 212 -3.03 -16.15 4.98
N PRO A 213 -3.38 -17.22 4.24
CA PRO A 213 -3.03 -18.59 4.62
C PRO A 213 -1.51 -18.75 4.83
N GLY A 214 -1.11 -19.30 5.98
CA GLY A 214 0.31 -19.50 6.33
C GLY A 214 0.96 -18.32 7.08
N ALA A 215 0.33 -17.15 7.14
CA ALA A 215 0.87 -15.98 7.82
C ALA A 215 1.11 -16.22 9.32
N GLU A 216 0.18 -16.87 10.01
CA GLU A 216 0.35 -17.20 11.43
C GLU A 216 1.54 -18.13 11.69
N ALA A 217 1.76 -19.13 10.82
CA ALA A 217 2.92 -20.04 10.93
C ALA A 217 4.23 -19.27 10.71
N ARG A 218 4.27 -18.39 9.72
CA ARG A 218 5.43 -17.55 9.43
C ARG A 218 5.72 -16.58 10.57
N LEU A 219 4.69 -15.97 11.18
CA LEU A 219 4.85 -15.10 12.35
C LEU A 219 5.49 -15.86 13.52
N LYS A 220 5.02 -17.07 13.82
CA LYS A 220 5.60 -17.92 14.88
C LYS A 220 7.05 -18.28 14.58
N GLU A 221 7.38 -18.56 13.31
CA GLU A 221 8.75 -18.82 12.88
C GLU A 221 9.66 -17.59 13.12
N LEU A 222 9.22 -16.38 12.74
CA LEU A 222 9.95 -15.14 12.98
C LEU A 222 10.17 -14.87 14.47
N SER A 223 9.15 -15.09 15.29
CA SER A 223 9.26 -14.99 16.76
C SER A 223 10.27 -16.01 17.32
N CYS A 224 10.23 -17.26 16.87
CA CYS A 224 11.21 -18.30 17.26
C CYS A 224 12.64 -17.97 16.81
N MET A 225 12.82 -17.20 15.72
CA MET A 225 14.12 -16.71 15.29
C MET A 225 14.64 -15.56 16.16
N GLY A 226 13.84 -15.06 17.08
CA GLY A 226 14.17 -13.99 18.01
C GLY A 226 13.85 -12.59 17.51
N PHE A 227 13.00 -12.45 16.48
CA PHE A 227 12.47 -11.17 16.05
C PHE A 227 11.18 -10.85 16.79
N PRO A 228 11.13 -9.79 17.63
CA PRO A 228 9.89 -9.32 18.20
C PRO A 228 8.93 -8.86 17.11
N VAL A 229 7.67 -9.30 17.21
CA VAL A 229 6.65 -8.93 16.24
C VAL A 229 5.69 -7.94 16.88
N VAL A 230 5.32 -6.93 16.13
CA VAL A 230 4.43 -5.83 16.49
C VAL A 230 3.18 -5.91 15.64
N LEU A 231 2.01 -5.81 16.26
CA LEU A 231 0.75 -5.68 15.53
C LEU A 231 0.54 -4.22 15.18
N ASP A 232 0.48 -3.92 13.89
CA ASP A 232 0.26 -2.58 13.37
C ASP A 232 -1.21 -2.34 13.01
N ASP A 233 -1.62 -1.07 12.97
CA ASP A 233 -2.99 -0.64 12.65
C ASP A 233 -4.07 -1.28 13.55
N PHE A 234 -3.76 -1.53 14.83
CA PHE A 234 -4.70 -2.18 15.74
C PHE A 234 -5.99 -1.39 15.89
N GLY A 235 -7.09 -2.06 15.53
CA GLY A 235 -8.46 -1.53 15.63
C GLY A 235 -9.10 -1.12 14.32
N GLN A 236 -8.42 -1.23 13.19
CA GLN A 236 -9.03 -1.03 11.87
C GLN A 236 -9.82 -2.26 11.39
N GLY A 237 -9.54 -3.46 11.93
CA GLY A 237 -10.13 -4.71 11.47
C GLY A 237 -11.02 -5.42 12.51
N TYR A 238 -11.70 -6.48 12.06
CA TYR A 238 -12.60 -7.29 12.90
C TYR A 238 -11.92 -8.40 13.71
N ALA A 239 -10.62 -8.66 13.48
CA ALA A 239 -9.92 -9.81 14.04
C ALA A 239 -8.94 -9.49 15.17
N SER A 240 -8.75 -8.21 15.47
CA SER A 240 -7.67 -7.68 16.33
C SER A 240 -7.52 -8.38 17.65
N LEU A 241 -8.59 -8.57 18.39
CA LEU A 241 -8.55 -9.17 19.72
C LEU A 241 -8.13 -10.65 19.68
N ARG A 242 -8.65 -11.41 18.71
CA ARG A 242 -8.27 -12.83 18.54
C ARG A 242 -6.79 -12.98 18.20
N LEU A 243 -6.26 -12.08 17.39
CA LEU A 243 -4.86 -12.09 16.97
C LEU A 243 -3.95 -11.78 18.16
N LEU A 244 -4.28 -10.76 18.97
CA LEU A 244 -3.51 -10.41 20.17
C LEU A 244 -3.42 -11.56 21.17
N VAL A 245 -4.52 -12.29 21.39
CA VAL A 245 -4.55 -13.42 22.33
C VAL A 245 -3.86 -14.67 21.77
N GLY A 246 -3.95 -14.87 20.45
CA GLY A 246 -3.52 -16.13 19.81
C GLY A 246 -2.09 -16.14 19.28
N LEU A 247 -1.44 -14.98 19.13
CA LEU A 247 -0.15 -14.85 18.46
C LEU A 247 0.87 -14.12 19.35
N PRO A 248 2.17 -14.41 19.20
CA PRO A 248 3.23 -13.91 20.10
C PRO A 248 3.64 -12.47 19.76
N PHE A 249 2.71 -11.52 19.85
CA PHE A 249 3.02 -10.12 19.75
C PHE A 249 3.67 -9.59 21.01
N SER A 250 4.70 -8.79 20.87
CA SER A 250 5.35 -8.08 21.97
C SER A 250 4.80 -6.66 22.17
N MET A 251 4.14 -6.13 21.14
CA MET A 251 3.66 -4.75 21.08
C MET A 251 2.49 -4.63 20.09
N ALA A 252 1.63 -3.65 20.30
CA ALA A 252 0.61 -3.24 19.34
C ALA A 252 0.64 -1.72 19.14
N LYS A 253 0.47 -1.25 17.91
CA LYS A 253 0.35 0.16 17.54
C LYS A 253 -1.12 0.47 17.34
N VAL A 254 -1.64 1.38 18.13
CA VAL A 254 -3.06 1.78 18.09
C VAL A 254 -3.25 2.84 17.01
N ASP A 255 -4.18 2.58 16.10
CA ASP A 255 -4.43 3.42 14.94
C ASP A 255 -4.75 4.87 15.30
N ARG A 256 -4.22 5.78 14.49
CA ARG A 256 -4.39 7.23 14.62
C ARG A 256 -5.84 7.70 14.67
N GLY A 257 -6.79 6.93 14.12
CA GLY A 257 -8.21 7.27 14.15
C GLY A 257 -8.77 7.34 15.56
N PHE A 258 -8.31 6.45 16.46
CA PHE A 258 -8.69 6.53 17.89
C PHE A 258 -8.02 7.71 18.59
N VAL A 259 -6.74 7.94 18.33
CA VAL A 259 -5.97 9.05 18.94
C VAL A 259 -6.51 10.40 18.48
N GLY A 260 -6.90 10.53 17.21
CA GLY A 260 -7.54 11.72 16.67
C GLY A 260 -8.84 12.11 17.36
N GLY A 261 -9.56 11.14 17.92
CA GLY A 261 -10.81 11.34 18.68
C GLY A 261 -10.64 11.87 20.09
N ILE A 262 -9.43 11.89 20.65
CA ILE A 262 -9.18 12.38 22.01
C ILE A 262 -9.63 13.85 22.15
N GLY A 263 -10.47 14.10 23.17
CA GLY A 263 -11.09 15.41 23.40
C GLY A 263 -12.28 15.74 22.50
N LEU A 264 -12.63 14.87 21.54
CA LEU A 264 -13.70 15.08 20.57
C LEU A 264 -14.76 13.97 20.59
N ASP A 265 -14.36 12.73 20.78
CA ASP A 265 -15.23 11.55 20.79
C ASP A 265 -15.04 10.70 22.05
N PRO A 266 -16.01 10.72 23.00
CA PRO A 266 -15.94 9.88 24.20
C PRO A 266 -15.85 8.37 23.92
N LYS A 267 -16.32 7.89 22.74
CA LYS A 267 -16.23 6.48 22.36
C LYS A 267 -14.79 6.11 21.99
N ALA A 268 -14.07 7.00 21.28
CA ALA A 268 -12.66 6.81 20.98
C ALA A 268 -11.83 6.74 22.27
N GLU A 269 -12.08 7.63 23.22
CA GLU A 269 -11.42 7.60 24.53
C GLU A 269 -11.75 6.32 25.33
N ALA A 270 -13.01 5.87 25.32
CA ALA A 270 -13.39 4.62 25.96
C ALA A 270 -12.70 3.41 25.31
N ALA A 271 -12.59 3.38 23.98
CA ALA A 271 -11.86 2.35 23.25
C ALA A 271 -10.37 2.33 23.62
N LEU A 272 -9.71 3.49 23.66
CA LEU A 272 -8.30 3.61 24.07
C LEU A 272 -8.07 3.09 25.48
N LYS A 273 -8.96 3.39 26.46
CA LYS A 273 -8.89 2.86 27.83
C LYS A 273 -9.08 1.34 27.86
N ALA A 274 -10.01 0.80 27.07
CA ALA A 274 -10.25 -0.63 27.00
C ALA A 274 -9.04 -1.38 26.41
N VAL A 275 -8.45 -0.84 25.34
CA VAL A 275 -7.24 -1.39 24.73
C VAL A 275 -6.07 -1.37 25.71
N LEU A 276 -5.91 -0.29 26.48
CA LEU A 276 -4.86 -0.19 27.50
C LEU A 276 -5.06 -1.23 28.62
N ALA A 277 -6.30 -1.42 29.07
CA ALA A 277 -6.57 -2.45 30.09
C ALA A 277 -6.24 -3.85 29.57
N LEU A 278 -6.66 -4.15 28.33
CA LEU A 278 -6.36 -5.42 27.67
C LEU A 278 -4.86 -5.65 27.50
N SER A 279 -4.12 -4.65 27.06
CA SER A 279 -2.68 -4.77 26.82
C SER A 279 -1.91 -5.10 28.10
N ARG A 280 -2.35 -4.56 29.25
CA ARG A 280 -1.78 -4.87 30.56
C ARG A 280 -2.01 -6.32 30.97
N GLU A 281 -3.22 -6.84 30.74
CA GLU A 281 -3.53 -8.25 31.03
C GLU A 281 -2.79 -9.23 30.13
N LEU A 282 -2.49 -8.82 28.88
CA LEU A 282 -1.75 -9.63 27.91
C LEU A 282 -0.23 -9.38 27.93
N GLU A 283 0.26 -8.48 28.79
CA GLU A 283 1.67 -8.08 28.85
C GLU A 283 2.24 -7.57 27.51
N ILE A 284 1.40 -6.88 26.73
CA ILE A 284 1.74 -6.32 25.41
C ILE A 284 1.95 -4.81 25.56
N ALA A 285 3.09 -4.29 25.09
CA ALA A 285 3.33 -2.86 25.05
C ALA A 285 2.43 -2.17 24.01
N LEU A 286 2.04 -0.90 24.27
CA LEU A 286 1.25 -0.12 23.33
C LEU A 286 2.03 1.08 22.81
N VAL A 287 1.84 1.37 21.52
CA VAL A 287 2.24 2.62 20.87
C VAL A 287 0.98 3.32 20.35
N ALA A 288 0.80 4.59 20.67
CA ALA A 288 -0.29 5.40 20.15
C ALA A 288 0.20 6.17 18.92
N GLU A 289 -0.46 5.98 17.78
CA GLU A 289 -0.09 6.65 16.53
C GLU A 289 -0.86 7.96 16.32
N GLY A 290 -0.25 8.89 15.59
CA GLY A 290 -0.93 10.14 15.21
C GLY A 290 -1.12 11.11 16.38
N VAL A 291 -0.24 11.11 17.36
CA VAL A 291 -0.23 12.12 18.41
C VAL A 291 0.35 13.40 17.83
N GLU A 292 -0.53 14.35 17.52
CA GLU A 292 -0.18 15.62 16.85
C GLU A 292 -0.35 16.85 17.78
N ARG A 293 -1.07 16.69 18.91
CA ARG A 293 -1.42 17.77 19.83
C ARG A 293 -0.99 17.50 21.26
N GLU A 294 -0.68 18.55 22.00
CA GLU A 294 -0.29 18.45 23.41
C GLU A 294 -1.41 17.89 24.31
N ASP A 295 -2.68 18.19 24.00
CA ASP A 295 -3.81 17.66 24.75
C ASP A 295 -3.96 16.14 24.59
N GLN A 296 -3.69 15.58 23.39
CA GLN A 296 -3.64 14.14 23.15
C GLN A 296 -2.51 13.50 23.98
N TRP A 297 -1.32 14.07 23.96
CA TRP A 297 -0.18 13.63 24.75
C TRP A 297 -0.52 13.61 26.25
N ALA A 298 -1.03 14.74 26.77
CA ALA A 298 -1.39 14.86 28.18
C ALA A 298 -2.46 13.84 28.59
N TRP A 299 -3.48 13.65 27.74
CA TRP A 299 -4.55 12.70 27.99
C TRP A 299 -4.01 11.25 28.02
N LEU A 300 -3.22 10.83 27.04
CA LEU A 300 -2.62 9.49 26.99
C LEU A 300 -1.79 9.21 28.25
N ARG A 301 -0.95 10.15 28.66
CA ARG A 301 -0.22 10.04 29.95
C ARG A 301 -1.15 9.91 31.14
N SER A 302 -2.22 10.70 31.20
CA SER A 302 -3.15 10.72 32.34
C SER A 302 -3.88 9.39 32.54
N VAL A 303 -4.15 8.65 31.45
CA VAL A 303 -4.80 7.34 31.51
C VAL A 303 -3.79 6.19 31.67
N GLY A 304 -2.49 6.46 31.54
CA GLY A 304 -1.40 5.53 31.83
C GLY A 304 -0.82 4.81 30.62
N TYR A 305 -0.89 5.40 29.44
CA TYR A 305 0.02 5.05 28.35
C TYR A 305 1.46 5.49 28.72
N SER A 306 2.44 4.70 28.33
CA SER A 306 3.85 4.95 28.68
C SER A 306 4.76 4.92 27.47
#